data_4c17dd7c91b220e83c3953e09039a1e3
#
_entry.id   4c17dd7c91b220e83c3953e09039a1e3
#
_cell.length_a   1.000
_cell.length_b   1.000
_cell.length_c   1.000
_cell.angle_alpha   90.00
_cell.angle_beta   90.00
_cell.angle_gamma   90.00
#
_symmetry.space_group_name_H-M   'P 1'
#
loop_
_entity.id
_entity.type
_entity.pdbx_description
1 polymer ?
#
loop_
_entity_poly.entity_id
_entity_poly.type
_entity_poly.pdbx_seq_one_letter_code
_entity_poly.pdbx_strand_id
1 'polypeptide(L)'
;MGKITEKVLIINFGDILMISKGMLKEDAIGTEEVEAVVDTGAAFLCLPPDVIEKLGLMYSHSRRIITANGEVSRRIFSGANIIIQGRETEMSVMENDRTTSALIGYLVLEDLDLVSNTKSHKLISNPEHDGKWITDLL
;
A
#
# COMPACT_ATOMS: atom_id res chain seq x y z
N MET A 1 -17.72 -8.80 14.04
CA MET A 1 -17.17 -8.97 12.68
C MET A 1 -15.67 -8.81 12.71
N GLY A 2 -14.96 -9.78 12.18
CA GLY A 2 -13.52 -9.71 12.08
C GLY A 2 -13.05 -8.77 10.99
N LYS A 3 -11.81 -8.32 11.12
CA LYS A 3 -11.16 -7.53 10.09
C LYS A 3 -10.61 -8.46 9.01
N ILE A 4 -10.60 -7.99 7.77
CA ILE A 4 -9.90 -8.67 6.70
C ILE A 4 -8.47 -8.16 6.71
N THR A 5 -7.51 -9.07 6.83
CA THR A 5 -6.09 -8.74 6.78
C THR A 5 -5.45 -9.41 5.58
N GLU A 6 -4.36 -8.83 5.11
CA GLU A 6 -3.64 -9.32 3.95
C GLU A 6 -2.16 -9.01 4.11
N LYS A 7 -1.32 -9.90 3.63
CA LYS A 7 0.12 -9.65 3.57
C LYS A 7 0.42 -8.73 2.40
N VAL A 8 1.21 -7.69 2.66
CA VAL A 8 1.63 -6.72 1.67
C VAL A 8 3.16 -6.70 1.65
N LEU A 9 3.74 -6.94 0.50
CA LEU A 9 5.17 -6.75 0.29
C LEU A 9 5.37 -5.36 -0.29
N ILE A 10 6.25 -4.58 0.33
CA ILE A 10 6.55 -3.23 -0.15
C ILE A 10 8.04 -3.14 -0.44
N ILE A 11 8.37 -2.63 -1.62
CA ILE A 11 9.75 -2.44 -2.06
C ILE A 11 9.93 -0.97 -2.41
N ASN A 12 11.06 -0.40 -2.01
CA ASN A 12 11.40 0.96 -2.38
C ASN A 12 11.66 1.04 -3.89
N PHE A 13 10.76 1.67 -4.62
CA PHE A 13 10.84 1.76 -6.08
C PHE A 13 12.06 2.58 -6.53
N GLY A 14 12.43 3.61 -5.77
CA GLY A 14 13.65 4.37 -6.04
C GLY A 14 14.89 3.49 -6.01
N ASP A 15 14.94 2.54 -5.07
CA ASP A 15 16.05 1.57 -4.99
C ASP A 15 16.05 0.65 -6.20
N ILE A 16 14.89 0.22 -6.69
CA ILE A 16 14.78 -0.58 -7.90
C ILE A 16 15.39 0.17 -9.09
N LEU A 17 15.06 1.45 -9.22
CA LEU A 17 15.62 2.29 -10.28
C LEU A 17 17.14 2.42 -10.16
N MET A 18 17.63 2.62 -8.95
CA MET A 18 19.07 2.74 -8.70
C MET A 18 19.83 1.46 -9.03
N ILE A 19 19.26 0.30 -8.70
CA ILE A 19 19.82 -0.99 -9.05
C ILE A 19 19.89 -1.15 -10.57
N SER A 20 18.84 -0.78 -11.28
CA SER A 20 18.79 -0.86 -12.73
C SER A 20 19.85 -0.01 -13.41
N LYS A 21 20.30 1.05 -12.74
CA LYS A 21 21.36 1.96 -13.23
C LYS A 21 22.75 1.60 -12.70
N GLY A 22 22.88 0.49 -11.97
CA GLY A 22 24.15 0.06 -11.40
C GLY A 22 24.64 0.91 -10.24
N MET A 23 23.76 1.71 -9.63
CA MET A 23 24.12 2.66 -8.57
C MET A 23 23.83 2.13 -7.16
N LEU A 24 23.22 0.98 -7.04
CA LEU A 24 22.89 0.34 -5.77
C LEU A 24 23.00 -1.17 -5.93
N LYS A 25 23.46 -1.85 -4.89
CA LYS A 25 23.52 -3.32 -4.85
C LYS A 25 22.15 -3.88 -4.49
N GLU A 26 21.80 -5.05 -5.03
CA GLU A 26 20.50 -5.69 -4.80
C GLU A 26 20.22 -5.95 -3.32
N ASP A 27 21.24 -6.25 -2.52
CA ASP A 27 21.07 -6.51 -1.09
C ASP A 27 20.81 -5.25 -0.26
N ALA A 28 20.94 -4.06 -0.85
CA ALA A 28 20.69 -2.79 -0.19
C ALA A 28 19.28 -2.25 -0.42
N ILE A 29 18.43 -3.00 -1.15
CA ILE A 29 17.08 -2.54 -1.47
C ILE A 29 16.19 -2.52 -0.22
N GLY A 30 15.46 -1.41 -0.04
CA GLY A 30 14.47 -1.30 1.03
C GLY A 30 13.27 -2.18 0.75
N THR A 31 13.01 -3.13 1.62
CA THR A 31 11.93 -4.11 1.48
C THR A 31 11.34 -4.40 2.85
N GLU A 32 10.02 -4.42 2.93
CA GLU A 32 9.29 -4.78 4.14
C GLU A 32 8.04 -5.58 3.79
N GLU A 33 7.76 -6.62 4.56
CA GLU A 33 6.49 -7.34 4.48
C GLU A 33 5.67 -7.00 5.72
N VAL A 34 4.43 -6.59 5.52
CA VAL A 34 3.55 -6.22 6.63
C VAL A 34 2.21 -6.93 6.50
N GLU A 35 1.58 -7.16 7.64
CA GLU A 35 0.19 -7.56 7.71
C GLU A 35 -0.64 -6.28 7.79
N ALA A 36 -1.53 -6.07 6.82
CA ALA A 36 -2.32 -4.86 6.75
C ALA A 36 -3.81 -5.17 6.81
N VAL A 37 -4.57 -4.26 7.40
CA VAL A 37 -6.03 -4.36 7.48
C VAL A 37 -6.63 -3.71 6.24
N VAL A 38 -7.55 -4.40 5.60
CA VAL A 38 -8.32 -3.84 4.48
C VAL A 38 -9.29 -2.80 5.03
N ASP A 39 -9.13 -1.55 4.60
CA ASP A 39 -9.94 -0.43 5.07
C ASP A 39 -10.35 0.44 3.88
N THR A 40 -11.56 0.22 3.38
CA THR A 40 -12.10 0.96 2.23
C THR A 40 -12.46 2.40 2.56
N GLY A 41 -12.42 2.78 3.83
CA GLY A 41 -12.55 4.18 4.24
C GLY A 41 -11.27 4.98 4.06
N ALA A 42 -10.12 4.32 3.92
CA ALA A 42 -8.85 4.97 3.64
C ALA A 42 -8.60 5.00 2.13
N ALA A 43 -7.88 6.01 1.64
CA ALA A 43 -7.53 6.10 0.22
C ALA A 43 -6.22 5.35 -0.09
N PHE A 44 -5.19 5.61 0.70
CA PHE A 44 -3.83 5.11 0.44
C PHE A 44 -3.54 3.79 1.16
N LEU A 45 -2.43 3.17 0.78
CA LEU A 45 -1.74 2.28 1.70
C LEU A 45 -1.19 3.18 2.82
N CYS A 46 -1.56 2.86 4.05
CA CYS A 46 -1.11 3.62 5.22
C CYS A 46 -0.16 2.74 6.03
N LEU A 47 1.00 3.26 6.35
CA LEU A 47 2.06 2.51 7.02
C LEU A 47 2.50 3.20 8.31
N PRO A 48 2.85 2.44 9.35
CA PRO A 48 3.46 3.01 10.54
C PRO A 48 4.78 3.71 10.21
N PRO A 49 5.18 4.74 11.01
CA PRO A 49 6.42 5.47 10.75
C PRO A 49 7.68 4.61 10.67
N ASP A 50 7.79 3.59 11.52
CA ASP A 50 8.97 2.72 11.54
C ASP A 50 9.11 1.89 10.26
N VAL A 51 8.01 1.46 9.67
CA VAL A 51 8.01 0.72 8.40
C VAL A 51 8.49 1.63 7.27
N ILE A 52 7.99 2.87 7.24
CA ILE A 52 8.39 3.85 6.22
C ILE A 52 9.88 4.15 6.33
N GLU A 53 10.38 4.29 7.55
CA GLU A 53 11.80 4.54 7.79
C GLU A 53 12.66 3.37 7.31
N LYS A 54 12.29 2.14 7.64
CA LYS A 54 13.01 0.94 7.20
C LYS A 54 13.02 0.80 5.68
N LEU A 55 11.93 1.19 5.02
CA LEU A 55 11.85 1.19 3.56
C LEU A 55 12.73 2.27 2.93
N GLY A 56 13.04 3.33 3.67
CA GLY A 56 13.80 4.45 3.14
C GLY A 56 13.06 5.27 2.10
N LEU A 57 11.73 5.31 2.20
CA LEU A 57 10.91 6.05 1.25
C LEU A 57 11.16 7.55 1.35
N MET A 58 11.04 8.23 0.20
CA MET A 58 11.28 9.67 0.12
C MET A 58 10.04 10.46 0.52
N TYR A 59 10.22 11.40 1.46
CA TYR A 59 9.16 12.33 1.80
C TYR A 59 8.77 13.17 0.59
N SER A 60 7.47 13.25 0.31
CA SER A 60 6.92 14.04 -0.78
C SER A 60 6.30 15.34 -0.28
N HIS A 61 5.28 15.23 0.52
CA HIS A 61 4.53 16.40 1.04
C HIS A 61 3.64 15.96 2.20
N SER A 62 3.04 16.95 2.86
CA SER A 62 2.03 16.68 3.89
C SER A 62 0.66 17.09 3.38
N ARG A 63 -0.37 16.36 3.81
CA ARG A 63 -1.76 16.65 3.50
C ARG A 63 -2.58 16.79 4.75
N ARG A 64 -3.60 17.61 4.64
CA ARG A 64 -4.65 17.71 5.64
C ARG A 64 -5.66 16.61 5.33
N ILE A 65 -5.91 15.76 6.33
CA ILE A 65 -6.78 14.59 6.21
C ILE A 65 -7.98 14.80 7.14
N ILE A 66 -9.17 14.59 6.61
CA ILE A 66 -10.40 14.66 7.40
C ILE A 66 -10.66 13.26 7.95
N THR A 67 -10.74 13.16 9.27
CA THR A 67 -11.07 11.92 9.97
C THR A 67 -12.38 12.07 10.75
N ALA A 68 -12.88 10.96 11.26
CA ALA A 68 -14.07 10.97 12.12
C ALA A 68 -13.87 11.84 13.36
N ASN A 69 -12.62 12.02 13.81
CA ASN A 69 -12.28 12.79 15.02
C ASN A 69 -11.75 14.19 14.68
N GLY A 70 -11.93 14.66 13.45
CA GLY A 70 -11.49 15.97 13.01
C GLY A 70 -10.37 15.94 12.01
N GLU A 71 -9.76 17.09 11.77
CA GLU A 71 -8.70 17.24 10.76
C GLU A 71 -7.34 16.97 11.40
N VAL A 72 -6.53 16.19 10.69
CA VAL A 72 -5.14 15.92 11.08
C VAL A 72 -4.22 16.14 9.89
N SER A 73 -2.93 16.33 10.15
CA SER A 73 -1.91 16.42 9.10
C SER A 73 -1.17 15.08 9.03
N ARG A 74 -0.95 14.58 7.82
CA ARG A 74 -0.21 13.32 7.59
C ARG A 74 0.82 13.53 6.50
N ARG A 75 1.97 12.88 6.69
CA ARG A 75 3.05 12.92 5.69
C ARG A 75 2.79 11.87 4.61
N ILE A 76 3.06 12.26 3.37
CA ILE A 76 2.95 11.40 2.20
C ILE A 76 4.35 11.12 1.68
N PHE A 77 4.65 9.85 1.41
CA PHE A 77 5.94 9.39 0.91
C PHE A 77 5.77 8.77 -0.47
N SER A 78 6.74 8.97 -1.32
CA SER A 78 6.73 8.51 -2.72
C SER A 78 7.50 7.23 -2.90
N GLY A 79 7.15 6.50 -3.97
CA GLY A 79 8.00 5.43 -4.48
C GLY A 79 7.86 4.11 -3.78
N ALA A 80 6.67 3.75 -3.35
CA ALA A 80 6.42 2.41 -2.83
C ALA A 80 5.92 1.50 -3.95
N ASN A 81 6.64 0.41 -4.22
CA ASN A 81 6.14 -0.66 -5.06
C ASN A 81 5.39 -1.64 -4.15
N ILE A 82 4.09 -1.77 -4.36
CA ILE A 82 3.18 -2.49 -3.48
C ILE A 82 2.76 -3.78 -4.17
N ILE A 83 2.97 -4.92 -3.51
CA ILE A 83 2.68 -6.23 -4.08
C ILE A 83 1.70 -6.96 -3.15
N ILE A 84 0.54 -7.33 -3.69
CA ILE A 84 -0.50 -8.09 -2.98
C ILE A 84 -0.97 -9.21 -3.89
N GLN A 85 -0.87 -10.45 -3.42
CA GLN A 85 -1.30 -11.63 -4.19
C GLN A 85 -0.68 -11.69 -5.59
N GLY A 86 0.59 -11.29 -5.70
CA GLY A 86 1.33 -11.31 -6.96
C GLY A 86 1.05 -10.15 -7.92
N ARG A 87 0.11 -9.28 -7.59
CA ARG A 87 -0.18 -8.08 -8.38
C ARG A 87 0.54 -6.89 -7.77
N GLU A 88 1.09 -6.03 -8.61
CA GLU A 88 1.90 -4.92 -8.12
C GLU A 88 1.51 -3.58 -8.72
N THR A 89 1.70 -2.54 -7.92
CA THR A 89 1.51 -1.16 -8.33
C THR A 89 2.52 -0.27 -7.62
N GLU A 90 2.91 0.82 -8.24
CA GLU A 90 3.75 1.83 -7.61
C GLU A 90 2.88 3.02 -7.23
N MET A 91 2.91 3.39 -5.96
CA MET A 91 2.05 4.45 -5.41
C MET A 91 2.75 5.20 -4.29
N SER A 92 2.21 6.37 -3.98
CA SER A 92 2.52 7.05 -2.73
C SER A 92 1.84 6.33 -1.56
N VAL A 93 2.45 6.43 -0.38
CA VAL A 93 1.89 5.89 0.86
C VAL A 93 1.71 7.01 1.87
N MET A 94 0.76 6.83 2.77
CA MET A 94 0.51 7.79 3.85
C MET A 94 1.06 7.22 5.16
N GLU A 95 1.70 8.08 5.93
CA GLU A 95 2.18 7.71 7.25
C GLU A 95 1.03 7.71 8.25
N ASN A 96 0.83 6.60 8.95
CA ASN A 96 -0.09 6.51 10.06
C ASN A 96 0.56 7.03 11.34
N ASP A 97 -0.24 7.17 12.39
CA ASP A 97 0.32 7.38 13.71
C ASP A 97 1.00 6.07 14.21
N ARG A 98 1.73 6.16 15.31
CA ARG A 98 2.54 5.04 15.80
C ARG A 98 1.73 3.87 16.34
N THR A 99 0.46 4.09 16.63
CA THR A 99 -0.40 3.08 17.29
C THR A 99 -1.34 2.38 16.31
N THR A 100 -1.46 2.91 15.09
CA THR A 100 -2.35 2.35 14.08
C THR A 100 -1.61 1.35 13.20
N SER A 101 -2.21 0.19 12.98
CA SER A 101 -1.69 -0.84 12.09
C SER A 101 -1.64 -0.33 10.64
N ALA A 102 -0.92 -1.04 9.79
CA ALA A 102 -0.96 -0.79 8.36
C ALA A 102 -2.37 -0.99 7.82
N LEU A 103 -2.79 -0.13 6.89
CA LEU A 103 -4.12 -0.16 6.26
C LEU A 103 -3.97 -0.20 4.75
N ILE A 104 -4.78 -1.02 4.09
CA ILE A 104 -4.88 -1.04 2.63
C ILE A 104 -6.10 -0.23 2.24
N GLY A 105 -5.88 0.91 1.60
CA GLY A 105 -6.94 1.81 1.17
C GLY A 105 -7.51 1.44 -0.20
N TYR A 106 -8.60 2.12 -0.58
CA TYR A 106 -9.36 1.75 -1.78
C TYR A 106 -8.60 2.00 -3.08
N LEU A 107 -7.70 2.98 -3.15
CA LEU A 107 -6.94 3.23 -4.39
C LEU A 107 -6.06 2.04 -4.76
N VAL A 108 -5.45 1.40 -3.77
CA VAL A 108 -4.64 0.20 -3.98
C VAL A 108 -5.51 -0.94 -4.49
N LEU A 109 -6.64 -1.17 -3.84
CA LEU A 109 -7.56 -2.25 -4.20
C LEU A 109 -8.10 -2.09 -5.61
N GLU A 110 -8.50 -0.87 -5.98
CA GLU A 110 -9.00 -0.58 -7.31
C GLU A 110 -7.92 -0.82 -8.38
N ASP A 111 -6.70 -0.36 -8.13
CA ASP A 111 -5.61 -0.54 -9.11
C ASP A 111 -5.23 -2.00 -9.28
N LEU A 112 -5.24 -2.77 -8.20
CA LEU A 112 -4.92 -4.19 -8.22
C LEU A 112 -6.12 -5.08 -8.58
N ASP A 113 -7.30 -4.48 -8.74
CA ASP A 113 -8.54 -5.19 -9.08
C ASP A 113 -8.86 -6.29 -8.07
N LEU A 114 -8.73 -5.95 -6.78
CA LEU A 114 -9.01 -6.83 -5.66
C LEU A 114 -10.22 -6.30 -4.90
N VAL A 115 -11.04 -7.21 -4.41
CA VAL A 115 -12.25 -6.87 -3.65
C VAL A 115 -12.34 -7.71 -2.38
N SER A 116 -13.03 -7.18 -1.38
CA SER A 116 -13.33 -7.90 -0.14
C SER A 116 -14.45 -8.90 -0.38
N ASN A 117 -14.26 -10.14 0.02
CA ASN A 117 -15.31 -11.14 0.00
C ASN A 117 -15.78 -11.39 1.44
N THR A 118 -17.01 -10.99 1.73
CA THR A 118 -17.56 -11.09 3.10
C THR A 118 -17.86 -12.53 3.51
N LYS A 119 -18.07 -13.44 2.57
CA LYS A 119 -18.34 -14.85 2.87
C LYS A 119 -17.08 -15.60 3.25
N SER A 120 -16.01 -15.47 2.46
CA SER A 120 -14.73 -16.11 2.75
C SER A 120 -13.89 -15.30 3.75
N HIS A 121 -14.27 -14.05 3.99
CA HIS A 121 -13.56 -13.13 4.87
C HIS A 121 -12.11 -12.89 4.38
N LYS A 122 -11.96 -12.74 3.07
CA LYS A 122 -10.67 -12.58 2.40
C LYS A 122 -10.74 -11.55 1.29
N LEU A 123 -9.57 -11.04 0.94
CA LEU A 123 -9.38 -10.24 -0.26
C LEU A 123 -9.23 -11.20 -1.43
N ILE A 124 -10.00 -10.98 -2.49
CA ILE A 124 -10.01 -11.85 -3.68
C ILE A 124 -9.93 -11.02 -4.96
N SER A 125 -9.58 -11.68 -6.06
CA SER A 125 -9.71 -11.08 -7.38
C SER A 125 -11.18 -10.72 -7.64
N ASN A 126 -11.40 -9.63 -8.37
CA ASN A 126 -12.75 -9.21 -8.72
C ASN A 126 -13.47 -10.34 -9.48
N PRO A 127 -14.58 -10.87 -8.94
CA PRO A 127 -15.29 -12.00 -9.54
C PRO A 127 -15.83 -11.71 -10.94
N GLU A 128 -16.09 -10.44 -11.26
CA GLU A 128 -16.57 -10.03 -12.58
C GLU A 128 -15.52 -10.17 -13.68
N HIS A 129 -14.26 -10.38 -13.31
CA HIS A 129 -13.14 -10.44 -14.25
C HIS A 129 -12.51 -11.83 -14.37
N ASP A 130 -13.18 -12.87 -13.88
CA ASP A 130 -12.76 -14.26 -14.01
C ASP A 130 -11.31 -14.53 -13.54
N GLY A 131 -10.91 -13.91 -12.44
CA GLY A 131 -9.56 -14.05 -11.89
C GLY A 131 -8.48 -13.27 -12.65
N LYS A 132 -8.84 -12.55 -13.69
CA LYS A 132 -7.91 -11.74 -14.47
C LYS A 132 -7.78 -10.35 -13.85
N TRP A 133 -6.61 -9.79 -13.95
CA TRP A 133 -6.34 -8.42 -13.54
C TRP A 133 -6.68 -7.48 -14.69
N ILE A 134 -7.82 -6.80 -14.58
CA ILE A 134 -8.37 -5.98 -15.67
C ILE A 134 -8.45 -4.52 -15.23
N THR A 135 -8.06 -3.62 -16.12
CA THR A 135 -8.19 -2.18 -15.94
C THR A 135 -9.01 -1.62 -17.09
N ASP A 136 -10.04 -0.83 -16.75
CA ASP A 136 -10.87 -0.18 -17.76
C ASP A 136 -10.20 1.05 -18.34
N LEU A 137 -10.42 1.26 -19.63
CA LEU A 137 -10.02 2.47 -20.33
C LEU A 137 -11.22 3.05 -21.04
N LEU A 138 -11.68 4.23 -20.61
CA LEU A 138 -12.86 4.90 -21.17
C LEU A 138 -12.48 6.05 -22.12
#